data_42c2dbaf8e9ae9a72d180fbc8b7699fb
#
_entry.id   42c2dbaf8e9ae9a72d180fbc8b7699fb
#
_cell.length_a   1.000
_cell.length_b   1.000
_cell.length_c   1.000
_cell.angle_alpha   90.00
_cell.angle_beta   90.00
_cell.angle_gamma   90.00
#
_symmetry.space_group_name_H-M   'P 1'
#
loop_
_entity.id
_entity.type
_entity.pdbx_description
1 polymer ?
#
loop_
_entity_poly.entity_id
_entity_poly.type
_entity_poly.pdbx_seq_one_letter_code
_entity_poly.pdbx_strand_id
1 'polypeptide(L)'
;MALVAIAVAVLGVVAVVALRITKNDVLHLVVRPGALTMIEVIAAAVAIGWIGLVLRSYFVLRPPGPRTGERVAGIAVVAVLCVAVAAPPLVVARYAYVQRSLITTLFPDTEVTTVHEGTKPVAKDDPWKGRQRLNTLLIASDAGPDRQGVRTDSMVVLSTDVHTGDTVMFSLPRNLAKAPMPPGPLAEKWPNGFNDLLNAFYRAVTDTPGLLQGARDRGAVGLKEVIGNILGIRIDDYVMINLEGFQDFVQAIGGIVMNVPRRLPIGGILADGTHVAPSGYIEPGVQRLDGFKALWFSRSRSDSDDYERMARQRCLIGAVTKQISPTSMLTHFQQIASAAKNLVETDMPQALLQPLVDLADKMRGKTDIRSVQFVPPLINTSDPDYSVIRAKVKQALVPPAKKPPAPTPTKKAGTTSGSGTTNRPNAGKALGTTPSTEVQSVDAACGLH
;
A
#
# COMPACT_ATOMS: atom_id res chain seq x y z
N MET A 1 51.29 7.87 -2.88
CA MET A 1 50.85 9.00 -2.02
C MET A 1 49.61 9.69 -2.58
N ALA A 2 49.62 10.26 -3.80
CA ALA A 2 48.48 10.98 -4.36
C ALA A 2 47.19 10.15 -4.44
N LEU A 3 47.23 8.89 -4.84
CA LEU A 3 46.05 8.01 -4.94
C LEU A 3 45.42 7.66 -3.57
N VAL A 4 46.27 7.50 -2.54
CA VAL A 4 45.78 7.28 -1.16
C VAL A 4 45.13 8.56 -0.64
N ALA A 5 45.67 9.73 -0.93
CA ALA A 5 45.09 11.01 -0.57
C ALA A 5 43.73 11.24 -1.27
N ILE A 6 43.61 10.87 -2.55
CA ILE A 6 42.34 10.93 -3.29
C ILE A 6 41.31 9.96 -2.70
N ALA A 7 41.71 8.71 -2.38
CA ALA A 7 40.78 7.74 -1.76
C ALA A 7 40.29 8.21 -0.37
N VAL A 8 41.20 8.78 0.45
CA VAL A 8 40.83 9.35 1.75
C VAL A 8 39.95 10.58 1.59
N ALA A 9 40.22 11.45 0.62
CA ALA A 9 39.37 12.61 0.32
C ALA A 9 37.95 12.20 -0.13
N VAL A 10 37.86 11.19 -1.01
CA VAL A 10 36.58 10.63 -1.46
C VAL A 10 35.79 10.00 -0.28
N LEU A 11 36.47 9.22 0.56
CA LEU A 11 35.86 8.67 1.78
C LEU A 11 35.40 9.77 2.75
N GLY A 12 36.20 10.83 2.91
CA GLY A 12 35.83 12.00 3.71
C GLY A 12 34.60 12.73 3.18
N VAL A 13 34.53 12.95 1.86
CA VAL A 13 33.35 13.55 1.21
C VAL A 13 32.11 12.66 1.36
N VAL A 14 32.23 11.35 1.14
CA VAL A 14 31.14 10.39 1.34
C VAL A 14 30.67 10.39 2.79
N ALA A 15 31.58 10.42 3.76
CA ALA A 15 31.24 10.48 5.18
C ALA A 15 30.52 11.79 5.54
N VAL A 16 30.98 12.94 5.05
CA VAL A 16 30.35 14.25 5.27
C VAL A 16 28.95 14.32 4.64
N VAL A 17 28.80 13.78 3.43
CA VAL A 17 27.51 13.69 2.75
C VAL A 17 26.58 12.75 3.52
N ALA A 18 27.05 11.58 3.95
CA ALA A 18 26.27 10.62 4.74
C ALA A 18 25.81 11.19 6.08
N LEU A 19 26.63 12.03 6.74
CA LEU A 19 26.28 12.70 7.99
C LEU A 19 25.24 13.81 7.83
N ARG A 20 25.07 14.36 6.62
CA ARG A 20 24.09 15.42 6.32
C ARG A 20 22.78 14.92 5.71
N ILE A 21 22.73 13.67 5.22
CA ILE A 21 21.53 13.09 4.64
C ILE A 21 20.56 12.72 5.76
N THR A 22 19.39 13.34 5.76
CA THR A 22 18.31 12.97 6.66
C THR A 22 17.61 11.70 6.18
N LYS A 23 16.82 11.05 7.07
CA LYS A 23 16.01 9.88 6.66
C LYS A 23 15.05 10.21 5.52
N ASN A 24 14.48 11.41 5.51
CA ASN A 24 13.58 11.87 4.47
C ASN A 24 14.30 12.04 3.13
N ASP A 25 15.53 12.57 3.12
CA ASP A 25 16.32 12.71 1.89
C ASP A 25 16.58 11.35 1.26
N VAL A 26 16.89 10.34 2.07
CA VAL A 26 17.07 8.95 1.59
C VAL A 26 15.77 8.41 0.99
N LEU A 27 14.63 8.61 1.66
CA LEU A 27 13.33 8.18 1.16
C LEU A 27 12.98 8.83 -0.17
N HIS A 28 13.23 10.13 -0.31
CA HIS A 28 13.02 10.86 -1.56
C HIS A 28 13.97 10.40 -2.68
N LEU A 29 15.21 10.06 -2.33
CA LEU A 29 16.21 9.58 -3.30
C LEU A 29 15.81 8.22 -3.89
N VAL A 30 15.36 7.28 -3.03
CA VAL A 30 15.06 5.90 -3.45
C VAL A 30 13.76 5.76 -4.26
N VAL A 31 12.89 6.77 -4.26
CA VAL A 31 11.68 6.76 -5.10
C VAL A 31 11.85 7.48 -6.44
N ARG A 32 13.04 8.04 -6.73
CA ARG A 32 13.37 8.72 -8.00
C ARG A 32 14.13 7.79 -8.95
N PRO A 33 13.55 7.37 -10.09
CA PRO A 33 14.27 6.50 -11.05
C PRO A 33 15.58 7.09 -11.55
N GLY A 34 15.61 8.41 -11.84
CA GLY A 34 16.84 9.08 -12.28
C GLY A 34 17.95 9.11 -11.23
N ALA A 35 17.61 9.27 -9.94
CA ALA A 35 18.60 9.19 -8.85
C ALA A 35 19.12 7.78 -8.68
N LEU A 36 18.27 6.76 -8.82
CA LEU A 36 18.68 5.35 -8.77
C LEU A 36 19.64 5.00 -9.91
N THR A 37 19.38 5.47 -11.14
CA THR A 37 20.32 5.32 -12.27
C THR A 37 21.67 5.96 -11.95
N MET A 38 21.65 7.14 -11.34
CA MET A 38 22.90 7.82 -10.95
C MET A 38 23.67 7.02 -9.90
N ILE A 39 22.98 6.44 -8.92
CA ILE A 39 23.58 5.54 -7.91
C ILE A 39 24.18 4.30 -8.58
N GLU A 40 23.48 3.66 -9.54
CA GLU A 40 23.98 2.52 -10.31
C GLU A 40 25.30 2.86 -11.01
N VAL A 41 25.35 3.98 -11.73
CA VAL A 41 26.52 4.43 -12.50
C VAL A 41 27.68 4.76 -11.57
N ILE A 42 27.43 5.51 -10.49
CA ILE A 42 28.48 5.88 -9.52
C ILE A 42 29.04 4.61 -8.84
N ALA A 43 28.18 3.71 -8.41
CA ALA A 43 28.60 2.48 -7.75
C ALA A 43 29.44 1.59 -8.69
N ALA A 44 29.04 1.48 -9.97
CA ALA A 44 29.83 0.77 -10.98
C ALA A 44 31.21 1.44 -11.23
N ALA A 45 31.24 2.77 -11.36
CA ALA A 45 32.46 3.53 -11.54
C ALA A 45 33.42 3.38 -10.33
N VAL A 46 32.88 3.40 -9.11
CA VAL A 46 33.64 3.15 -7.88
C VAL A 46 34.20 1.74 -7.88
N ALA A 47 33.43 0.71 -8.22
CA ALA A 47 33.92 -0.67 -8.29
C ALA A 47 35.08 -0.82 -9.29
N ILE A 48 34.92 -0.28 -10.50
CA ILE A 48 35.93 -0.30 -11.54
C ILE A 48 37.21 0.44 -11.10
N GLY A 49 37.05 1.64 -10.52
CA GLY A 49 38.16 2.44 -10.02
C GLY A 49 38.97 1.73 -8.91
N TRP A 50 38.25 1.09 -7.96
CA TRP A 50 38.90 0.34 -6.89
C TRP A 50 39.60 -0.92 -7.40
N ILE A 51 39.00 -1.67 -8.34
CA ILE A 51 39.67 -2.80 -9.01
C ILE A 51 40.93 -2.31 -9.71
N GLY A 52 40.85 -1.21 -10.47
CA GLY A 52 41.99 -0.61 -11.14
C GLY A 52 43.11 -0.21 -10.17
N LEU A 53 42.77 0.34 -9.00
CA LEU A 53 43.72 0.69 -7.96
C LEU A 53 44.43 -0.54 -7.38
N VAL A 54 43.68 -1.60 -7.08
CA VAL A 54 44.22 -2.87 -6.56
C VAL A 54 45.16 -3.49 -7.59
N LEU A 55 44.78 -3.56 -8.85
CA LEU A 55 45.60 -4.10 -9.93
C LEU A 55 46.90 -3.28 -10.13
N ARG A 56 46.76 -1.95 -10.18
CA ARG A 56 47.92 -1.04 -10.29
C ARG A 56 48.87 -1.22 -9.11
N SER A 57 48.37 -1.30 -7.89
CA SER A 57 49.17 -1.53 -6.69
C SER A 57 49.96 -2.83 -6.78
N TYR A 58 49.33 -3.90 -7.26
CA TYR A 58 50.01 -5.18 -7.48
C TYR A 58 51.15 -5.07 -8.49
N PHE A 59 50.92 -4.42 -9.64
CA PHE A 59 51.97 -4.27 -10.66
C PHE A 59 53.13 -3.41 -10.19
N VAL A 60 52.91 -2.39 -9.38
CA VAL A 60 53.94 -1.50 -8.84
C VAL A 60 54.76 -2.17 -7.73
N LEU A 61 54.11 -2.95 -6.87
CA LEU A 61 54.75 -3.57 -5.70
C LEU A 61 55.32 -4.96 -5.98
N ARG A 62 55.11 -5.51 -7.16
CA ARG A 62 55.59 -6.84 -7.53
C ARG A 62 57.10 -6.89 -7.57
N PRO A 63 57.76 -7.81 -6.80
CA PRO A 63 59.19 -7.98 -6.84
C PRO A 63 59.67 -8.52 -8.21
N PRO A 64 60.90 -8.17 -8.66
CA PRO A 64 61.45 -8.72 -9.87
C PRO A 64 61.80 -10.20 -9.68
N GLY A 65 61.37 -11.08 -10.61
CA GLY A 65 61.70 -12.51 -10.62
C GLY A 65 61.05 -13.41 -9.58
N PRO A 66 59.72 -13.29 -9.33
CA PRO A 66 59.05 -14.12 -8.33
C PRO A 66 59.05 -15.61 -8.73
N ARG A 67 59.15 -16.52 -7.76
CA ARG A 67 58.96 -17.96 -7.95
C ARG A 67 57.53 -18.26 -8.39
N THR A 68 57.28 -19.37 -9.10
CA THR A 68 55.96 -19.70 -9.63
C THR A 68 54.92 -19.76 -8.53
N GLY A 69 55.23 -20.31 -7.35
CA GLY A 69 54.31 -20.36 -6.20
C GLY A 69 53.95 -18.98 -5.64
N GLU A 70 54.91 -18.07 -5.52
CA GLU A 70 54.74 -16.70 -5.06
C GLU A 70 53.85 -15.89 -6.04
N ARG A 71 54.03 -16.16 -7.35
CA ARG A 71 53.24 -15.54 -8.40
C ARG A 71 51.78 -15.97 -8.34
N VAL A 72 51.51 -17.26 -8.16
CA VAL A 72 50.16 -17.81 -8.01
C VAL A 72 49.51 -17.28 -6.74
N ALA A 73 50.22 -17.29 -5.60
CA ALA A 73 49.74 -16.74 -4.35
C ALA A 73 49.40 -15.24 -4.47
N GLY A 74 50.26 -14.44 -5.11
CA GLY A 74 50.04 -13.01 -5.35
C GLY A 74 48.79 -12.75 -6.20
N ILE A 75 48.59 -13.52 -7.28
CA ILE A 75 47.39 -13.40 -8.12
C ILE A 75 46.13 -13.77 -7.33
N ALA A 76 46.15 -14.83 -6.52
CA ALA A 76 45.02 -15.24 -5.69
C ALA A 76 44.66 -14.16 -4.67
N VAL A 77 45.62 -13.57 -3.99
CA VAL A 77 45.38 -12.47 -3.04
C VAL A 77 44.78 -11.26 -3.76
N VAL A 78 45.27 -10.87 -4.92
CA VAL A 78 44.72 -9.76 -5.70
C VAL A 78 43.30 -10.04 -6.15
N ALA A 79 43.01 -11.26 -6.59
CA ALA A 79 41.68 -11.66 -6.98
C ALA A 79 40.66 -11.54 -5.79
N VAL A 80 41.08 -12.05 -4.62
CA VAL A 80 40.26 -11.92 -3.40
C VAL A 80 40.06 -10.46 -3.02
N LEU A 81 41.07 -9.62 -3.08
CA LEU A 81 40.96 -8.20 -2.79
C LEU A 81 40.06 -7.49 -3.80
N CYS A 82 40.17 -7.79 -5.10
CA CYS A 82 39.28 -7.23 -6.12
C CYS A 82 37.81 -7.58 -5.85
N VAL A 83 37.54 -8.83 -5.51
CA VAL A 83 36.18 -9.24 -5.13
C VAL A 83 35.72 -8.51 -3.87
N ALA A 84 36.53 -8.45 -2.84
CA ALA A 84 36.21 -7.82 -1.57
C ALA A 84 35.91 -6.33 -1.71
N VAL A 85 36.61 -5.59 -2.55
CA VAL A 85 36.38 -4.15 -2.75
C VAL A 85 35.29 -3.85 -3.75
N ALA A 86 35.01 -4.76 -4.71
CA ALA A 86 33.96 -4.58 -5.70
C ALA A 86 32.58 -5.00 -5.15
N ALA A 87 32.54 -5.97 -4.25
CA ALA A 87 31.27 -6.52 -3.77
C ALA A 87 30.35 -5.46 -3.12
N PRO A 88 30.77 -4.58 -2.19
CA PRO A 88 29.88 -3.57 -1.60
C PRO A 88 29.23 -2.63 -2.63
N PRO A 89 29.96 -1.95 -3.53
CA PRO A 89 29.35 -1.07 -4.51
C PRO A 89 28.47 -1.83 -5.52
N LEU A 90 28.82 -3.07 -5.90
CA LEU A 90 27.98 -3.88 -6.78
C LEU A 90 26.66 -4.30 -6.12
N VAL A 91 26.67 -4.57 -4.81
CA VAL A 91 25.46 -4.80 -4.03
C VAL A 91 24.58 -3.55 -4.06
N VAL A 92 25.12 -2.36 -3.82
CA VAL A 92 24.39 -1.10 -3.91
C VAL A 92 23.80 -0.89 -5.30
N ALA A 93 24.58 -1.12 -6.37
CA ALA A 93 24.10 -1.01 -7.75
C ALA A 93 22.94 -1.98 -8.02
N ARG A 94 23.05 -3.23 -7.55
CA ARG A 94 21.98 -4.23 -7.69
C ARG A 94 20.69 -3.78 -7.00
N TYR A 95 20.80 -3.26 -5.76
CA TYR A 95 19.62 -2.74 -5.03
C TYR A 95 18.98 -1.57 -5.77
N ALA A 96 19.78 -0.60 -6.25
CA ALA A 96 19.29 0.53 -7.02
C ALA A 96 18.59 0.07 -8.32
N TYR A 97 19.18 -0.89 -9.04
CA TYR A 97 18.59 -1.47 -10.25
C TYR A 97 17.22 -2.14 -9.98
N VAL A 98 17.14 -2.99 -8.95
CA VAL A 98 15.89 -3.68 -8.59
C VAL A 98 14.82 -2.66 -8.22
N GLN A 99 15.19 -1.64 -7.42
CA GLN A 99 14.28 -0.54 -7.04
C GLN A 99 13.77 0.23 -8.26
N ARG A 100 14.67 0.64 -9.14
CA ARG A 100 14.31 1.34 -10.38
C ARG A 100 13.39 0.50 -11.25
N SER A 101 13.75 -0.76 -11.47
CA SER A 101 12.96 -1.71 -12.26
C SER A 101 11.54 -1.90 -11.70
N LEU A 102 11.39 -1.93 -10.37
CA LEU A 102 10.07 -2.00 -9.73
C LEU A 102 9.25 -0.75 -10.00
N ILE A 103 9.84 0.42 -9.74
CA ILE A 103 9.13 1.70 -9.94
C ILE A 103 8.67 1.83 -11.39
N THR A 104 9.56 1.58 -12.37
CA THR A 104 9.23 1.73 -13.79
C THR A 104 8.26 0.67 -14.31
N THR A 105 8.17 -0.49 -13.65
CA THR A 105 7.23 -1.55 -14.04
C THR A 105 5.83 -1.29 -13.46
N LEU A 106 5.75 -0.90 -12.18
CA LEU A 106 4.46 -0.73 -11.51
C LEU A 106 3.81 0.61 -11.84
N PHE A 107 4.59 1.69 -11.81
CA PHE A 107 4.08 3.05 -11.94
C PHE A 107 4.32 3.59 -13.35
N PRO A 108 3.29 4.05 -14.07
CA PRO A 108 3.46 4.65 -15.38
C PRO A 108 4.24 5.97 -15.29
N ASP A 109 5.02 6.29 -16.33
CA ASP A 109 5.80 7.54 -16.43
C ASP A 109 4.88 8.77 -16.53
N THR A 110 3.73 8.59 -17.17
CA THR A 110 2.73 9.63 -17.38
C THR A 110 1.42 9.25 -16.72
N GLU A 111 0.64 10.26 -16.30
CA GLU A 111 -0.75 10.01 -15.91
C GLU A 111 -1.49 9.39 -17.10
N VAL A 112 -1.98 8.17 -16.90
CA VAL A 112 -2.94 7.59 -17.83
C VAL A 112 -4.25 8.35 -17.63
N THR A 113 -4.56 9.20 -18.58
CA THR A 113 -5.71 10.10 -18.52
C THR A 113 -6.99 9.28 -18.41
N THR A 114 -7.84 9.59 -17.43
CA THR A 114 -9.27 9.35 -17.55
C THR A 114 -9.76 10.11 -18.78
N VAL A 115 -10.63 9.51 -19.56
CA VAL A 115 -11.07 9.94 -20.90
C VAL A 115 -11.60 11.40 -20.96
N HIS A 116 -11.70 12.10 -19.84
CA HIS A 116 -12.44 13.36 -19.71
C HIS A 116 -11.65 14.62 -19.34
N GLU A 117 -10.33 14.56 -19.06
CA GLU A 117 -9.58 15.81 -18.79
C GLU A 117 -8.17 15.77 -19.38
N GLY A 118 -7.85 16.82 -20.16
CA GLY A 118 -6.52 17.07 -20.66
C GLY A 118 -5.50 17.08 -19.50
N THR A 119 -4.50 16.21 -19.60
CA THR A 119 -3.45 16.05 -18.60
C THR A 119 -2.64 17.33 -18.47
N LYS A 120 -2.79 18.01 -17.33
CA LYS A 120 -1.75 18.96 -16.90
C LYS A 120 -0.62 18.12 -16.27
N PRO A 121 0.64 18.35 -16.69
CA PRO A 121 1.78 17.69 -16.03
C PRO A 121 1.78 18.01 -14.54
N VAL A 122 2.25 17.05 -13.72
CA VAL A 122 2.44 17.28 -12.28
C VAL A 122 3.50 18.37 -12.11
N ALA A 123 3.09 19.55 -11.64
CA ALA A 123 4.01 20.64 -11.38
C ALA A 123 4.80 20.34 -10.10
N LYS A 124 6.09 20.69 -10.08
CA LYS A 124 6.96 20.46 -8.93
C LYS A 124 6.47 21.20 -7.68
N ASP A 125 5.83 22.36 -7.89
CA ASP A 125 5.34 23.22 -6.80
C ASP A 125 3.91 22.89 -6.35
N ASP A 126 3.14 22.15 -7.17
CA ASP A 126 1.81 21.65 -6.84
C ASP A 126 1.61 20.22 -7.38
N PRO A 127 2.14 19.23 -6.68
CA PRO A 127 2.01 17.83 -7.09
C PRO A 127 0.56 17.34 -7.06
N TRP A 128 -0.30 18.00 -6.31
CA TRP A 128 -1.69 17.64 -6.14
C TRP A 128 -2.64 18.37 -7.12
N LYS A 129 -2.11 19.28 -7.96
CA LYS A 129 -2.89 20.02 -8.97
C LYS A 129 -4.07 20.81 -8.37
N GLY A 130 -3.86 21.48 -7.23
CA GLY A 130 -4.88 22.22 -6.50
C GLY A 130 -5.90 21.38 -5.77
N ARG A 131 -5.73 20.04 -5.71
CA ARG A 131 -6.66 19.16 -5.00
C ARG A 131 -6.44 19.26 -3.49
N GLN A 132 -7.53 19.31 -2.76
CA GLN A 132 -7.48 19.23 -1.29
C GLN A 132 -7.37 17.78 -0.79
N ARG A 133 -7.89 16.84 -1.58
CA ARG A 133 -7.90 15.41 -1.22
C ARG A 133 -7.40 14.56 -2.39
N LEU A 134 -6.66 13.52 -2.05
CA LEU A 134 -6.30 12.42 -2.92
C LEU A 134 -7.26 11.25 -2.63
N ASN A 135 -7.99 10.80 -3.65
CA ASN A 135 -8.93 9.70 -3.54
C ASN A 135 -8.38 8.49 -4.29
N THR A 136 -7.89 7.51 -3.56
CA THR A 136 -7.30 6.29 -4.13
C THR A 136 -8.26 5.12 -3.95
N LEU A 137 -8.61 4.43 -5.03
CA LEU A 137 -9.41 3.21 -5.01
C LEU A 137 -8.50 2.00 -4.79
N LEU A 138 -8.69 1.30 -3.68
CA LEU A 138 -8.07 0.01 -3.40
C LEU A 138 -9.00 -1.10 -3.90
N ILE A 139 -8.48 -1.95 -4.77
CA ILE A 139 -9.20 -3.10 -5.34
C ILE A 139 -8.48 -4.37 -4.91
N ALA A 140 -9.18 -5.28 -4.24
CA ALA A 140 -8.70 -6.65 -4.09
C ALA A 140 -9.46 -7.56 -5.05
N SER A 141 -8.70 -8.21 -5.92
CA SER A 141 -9.24 -9.14 -6.92
C SER A 141 -8.97 -10.59 -6.51
N ASP A 142 -9.86 -11.48 -6.92
CA ASP A 142 -9.69 -12.91 -6.74
C ASP A 142 -8.98 -13.58 -7.94
N ALA A 143 -8.28 -12.78 -8.76
CA ALA A 143 -7.47 -13.29 -9.85
C ALA A 143 -6.44 -14.29 -9.34
N GLY A 144 -6.36 -15.43 -9.99
CA GLY A 144 -5.40 -16.49 -9.70
C GLY A 144 -5.30 -17.47 -10.88
N PRO A 145 -4.24 -18.28 -10.96
CA PRO A 145 -4.00 -19.19 -12.07
C PRO A 145 -5.13 -20.22 -12.26
N ASP A 146 -5.90 -20.50 -11.21
CA ASP A 146 -6.96 -21.51 -11.20
C ASP A 146 -8.37 -20.93 -11.44
N ARG A 147 -8.50 -19.64 -11.78
CA ARG A 147 -9.79 -18.97 -11.90
C ARG A 147 -9.99 -18.31 -13.26
N GLN A 148 -11.13 -18.60 -13.88
CA GLN A 148 -11.55 -17.92 -15.09
C GLN A 148 -12.22 -16.58 -14.76
N GLY A 149 -11.55 -15.48 -15.14
CA GLY A 149 -12.02 -14.10 -14.97
C GLY A 149 -11.68 -13.50 -13.62
N VAL A 150 -11.59 -12.18 -13.60
CA VAL A 150 -11.29 -11.38 -12.42
C VAL A 150 -12.60 -10.88 -11.79
N ARG A 151 -12.84 -11.17 -10.51
CA ARG A 151 -13.89 -10.55 -9.71
C ARG A 151 -13.26 -9.63 -8.68
N THR A 152 -13.84 -8.47 -8.50
CA THR A 152 -13.39 -7.51 -7.51
C THR A 152 -14.16 -7.72 -6.21
N ASP A 153 -13.55 -8.43 -5.28
CA ASP A 153 -14.20 -8.85 -4.04
C ASP A 153 -14.12 -7.80 -2.92
N SER A 154 -13.23 -6.83 -3.05
CA SER A 154 -13.11 -5.70 -2.13
C SER A 154 -12.86 -4.41 -2.91
N MET A 155 -13.65 -3.39 -2.61
CA MET A 155 -13.57 -2.05 -3.19
C MET A 155 -13.64 -1.03 -2.06
N VAL A 156 -12.50 -0.37 -1.81
CA VAL A 156 -12.35 0.60 -0.72
C VAL A 156 -11.72 1.86 -1.25
N VAL A 157 -12.34 3.01 -1.02
CA VAL A 157 -11.76 4.31 -1.37
C VAL A 157 -11.13 4.94 -0.14
N LEU A 158 -9.85 5.26 -0.23
CA LEU A 158 -9.15 6.10 0.73
C LEU A 158 -9.19 7.55 0.23
N SER A 159 -9.88 8.42 0.96
CA SER A 159 -9.90 9.86 0.70
C SER A 159 -9.01 10.55 1.73
N THR A 160 -7.85 11.02 1.32
CA THR A 160 -6.84 11.61 2.20
C THR A 160 -6.67 13.09 1.90
N ASP A 161 -6.80 13.94 2.91
CA ASP A 161 -6.48 15.36 2.81
C ASP A 161 -4.96 15.53 2.66
N VAL A 162 -4.53 16.14 1.56
CA VAL A 162 -3.10 16.21 1.18
C VAL A 162 -2.28 17.17 2.06
N HIS A 163 -2.95 18.07 2.77
CA HIS A 163 -2.31 19.03 3.67
C HIS A 163 -2.19 18.51 5.09
N THR A 164 -3.23 17.83 5.56
CA THR A 164 -3.35 17.41 6.97
C THR A 164 -3.10 15.93 7.19
N GLY A 165 -3.22 15.08 6.16
CA GLY A 165 -3.19 13.61 6.26
C GLY A 165 -4.49 13.01 6.85
N ASP A 166 -5.55 13.83 7.08
CA ASP A 166 -6.86 13.32 7.53
C ASP A 166 -7.45 12.37 6.49
N THR A 167 -7.73 11.14 6.89
CA THR A 167 -8.15 10.09 5.98
C THR A 167 -9.53 9.55 6.35
N VAL A 168 -10.36 9.39 5.33
CA VAL A 168 -11.67 8.73 5.41
C VAL A 168 -11.67 7.54 4.47
N MET A 169 -12.10 6.39 4.97
CA MET A 169 -12.21 5.14 4.24
C MET A 169 -13.69 4.87 3.90
N PHE A 170 -13.99 4.70 2.63
CA PHE A 170 -15.31 4.33 2.12
C PHE A 170 -15.27 2.91 1.58
N SER A 171 -16.01 1.98 2.21
CA SER A 171 -16.08 0.59 1.79
C SER A 171 -17.39 0.33 1.06
N LEU A 172 -17.30 -0.13 -0.19
CA LEU A 172 -18.45 -0.46 -1.04
C LEU A 172 -18.69 -1.97 -1.02
N PRO A 173 -19.95 -2.41 -0.86
CA PRO A 173 -20.28 -3.83 -0.96
C PRO A 173 -20.19 -4.29 -2.40
N ARG A 174 -19.61 -5.47 -2.59
CA ARG A 174 -19.43 -6.07 -3.92
C ARG A 174 -20.74 -6.43 -4.61
N ASN A 175 -21.81 -6.64 -3.83
CA ASN A 175 -23.15 -6.98 -4.28
C ASN A 175 -24.07 -5.75 -4.48
N LEU A 176 -23.48 -4.55 -4.62
CA LEU A 176 -24.25 -3.34 -4.92
C LEU A 176 -24.79 -3.43 -6.36
N ALA A 177 -26.11 -3.37 -6.51
CA ALA A 177 -26.79 -3.50 -7.79
C ALA A 177 -27.07 -2.13 -8.44
N LYS A 178 -27.44 -2.14 -9.73
CA LYS A 178 -27.92 -0.96 -10.47
C LYS A 178 -26.95 0.24 -10.42
N ALA A 179 -25.63 -0.01 -10.48
CA ALA A 179 -24.64 1.05 -10.41
C ALA A 179 -24.87 2.11 -11.50
N PRO A 180 -25.03 3.40 -11.14
CA PRO A 180 -25.26 4.46 -12.12
C PRO A 180 -23.98 4.76 -12.87
N MET A 181 -24.09 4.90 -14.19
CA MET A 181 -22.93 5.18 -15.04
C MET A 181 -22.57 6.66 -15.04
N PRO A 182 -21.29 7.01 -15.03
CA PRO A 182 -20.85 8.37 -15.31
C PRO A 182 -21.12 8.74 -16.77
N PRO A 183 -21.29 10.03 -17.11
CA PRO A 183 -21.41 10.47 -18.48
C PRO A 183 -20.24 10.00 -19.36
N GLY A 184 -20.50 9.61 -20.61
CA GLY A 184 -19.49 9.16 -21.57
C GLY A 184 -19.66 7.70 -21.98
N PRO A 185 -18.58 7.01 -22.42
CA PRO A 185 -18.65 5.68 -23.04
C PRO A 185 -19.33 4.61 -22.17
N LEU A 186 -19.22 4.72 -20.85
CA LEU A 186 -19.89 3.81 -19.94
C LEU A 186 -21.40 4.00 -19.92
N ALA A 187 -21.88 5.26 -19.94
CA ALA A 187 -23.31 5.55 -20.03
C ALA A 187 -23.90 5.20 -21.40
N GLU A 188 -23.12 5.35 -22.47
CA GLU A 188 -23.55 4.90 -23.81
C GLU A 188 -23.73 3.39 -23.86
N LYS A 189 -22.85 2.63 -23.22
CA LYS A 189 -22.92 1.16 -23.13
C LYS A 189 -24.04 0.69 -22.21
N TRP A 190 -24.23 1.34 -21.05
CA TRP A 190 -25.25 1.01 -20.04
C TRP A 190 -26.09 2.23 -19.68
N PRO A 191 -26.98 2.69 -20.54
CA PRO A 191 -27.73 3.95 -20.35
C PRO A 191 -28.67 3.92 -19.13
N ASN A 192 -29.11 2.74 -18.70
CA ASN A 192 -29.97 2.56 -17.53
C ASN A 192 -29.21 2.11 -16.27
N GLY A 193 -27.87 2.27 -16.25
CA GLY A 193 -27.02 1.74 -15.20
C GLY A 193 -26.60 0.28 -15.48
N PHE A 194 -25.68 -0.24 -14.65
CA PHE A 194 -25.21 -1.60 -14.80
C PHE A 194 -26.21 -2.63 -14.25
N ASN A 195 -26.61 -3.59 -15.06
CA ASN A 195 -27.72 -4.51 -14.73
C ASN A 195 -27.33 -5.69 -13.83
N ASP A 196 -26.05 -5.77 -13.39
CA ASP A 196 -25.53 -6.83 -12.54
C ASP A 196 -24.89 -6.22 -11.29
N LEU A 197 -24.28 -7.05 -10.44
CA LEU A 197 -23.62 -6.64 -9.22
C LEU A 197 -22.29 -5.93 -9.51
N LEU A 198 -21.91 -4.99 -8.66
CA LEU A 198 -20.71 -4.16 -8.86
C LEU A 198 -19.41 -5.00 -9.03
N ASN A 199 -19.31 -6.17 -8.40
CA ASN A 199 -18.14 -7.05 -8.55
C ASN A 199 -18.01 -7.70 -9.96
N ALA A 200 -19.06 -7.72 -10.75
CA ALA A 200 -19.03 -8.19 -12.12
C ALA A 200 -18.61 -7.09 -13.12
N PHE A 201 -18.62 -5.83 -12.69
CA PHE A 201 -18.40 -4.67 -13.57
C PHE A 201 -17.01 -4.64 -14.18
N TYR A 202 -15.97 -4.93 -13.41
CA TYR A 202 -14.60 -5.02 -13.93
C TYR A 202 -14.52 -5.92 -15.16
N ARG A 203 -15.05 -7.13 -15.05
CA ARG A 203 -15.08 -8.11 -16.13
C ARG A 203 -15.93 -7.63 -17.30
N ALA A 204 -17.10 -7.08 -17.03
CA ALA A 204 -18.00 -6.59 -18.10
C ALA A 204 -17.34 -5.50 -18.96
N VAL A 205 -16.55 -4.60 -18.35
CA VAL A 205 -15.75 -3.60 -19.08
C VAL A 205 -14.62 -4.27 -19.88
N THR A 206 -13.88 -5.18 -19.24
CA THR A 206 -12.74 -5.87 -19.87
C THR A 206 -13.18 -6.70 -21.08
N ASP A 207 -14.29 -7.41 -20.97
CA ASP A 207 -14.84 -8.28 -22.03
C ASP A 207 -15.57 -7.48 -23.12
N THR A 208 -15.81 -6.15 -22.94
CA THR A 208 -16.43 -5.31 -23.98
C THR A 208 -15.37 -4.73 -24.90
N PRO A 209 -15.30 -5.16 -26.20
CA PRO A 209 -14.34 -4.61 -27.15
C PRO A 209 -14.57 -3.12 -27.38
N GLY A 210 -13.50 -2.36 -27.52
CA GLY A 210 -13.56 -0.92 -27.85
C GLY A 210 -13.90 0.01 -26.70
N LEU A 211 -14.36 -0.49 -25.54
CA LEU A 211 -14.68 0.31 -24.39
C LEU A 211 -13.40 0.73 -23.65
N LEU A 212 -13.27 2.02 -23.32
CA LEU A 212 -12.12 2.62 -22.62
C LEU A 212 -10.77 2.27 -23.25
N GLN A 213 -10.67 2.35 -24.57
CA GLN A 213 -9.43 2.09 -25.32
C GLN A 213 -8.31 3.06 -24.86
N GLY A 214 -7.07 2.54 -24.77
CA GLY A 214 -5.90 3.30 -24.31
C GLY A 214 -5.66 3.25 -22.80
N ALA A 215 -6.61 2.76 -21.99
CA ALA A 215 -6.38 2.48 -20.59
C ALA A 215 -5.46 1.24 -20.43
N ARG A 216 -4.53 1.31 -19.47
CA ARG A 216 -3.64 0.17 -19.15
C ARG A 216 -4.42 -1.04 -18.66
N ASP A 217 -5.39 -0.82 -17.79
CA ASP A 217 -6.40 -1.77 -17.36
C ASP A 217 -7.78 -1.12 -17.48
N ARG A 218 -8.55 -1.54 -18.49
CA ARG A 218 -9.87 -1.00 -18.79
C ARG A 218 -10.89 -1.27 -17.68
N GLY A 219 -10.82 -2.46 -17.08
CA GLY A 219 -11.70 -2.87 -15.99
C GLY A 219 -11.51 -2.01 -14.74
N ALA A 220 -10.26 -1.77 -14.33
CA ALA A 220 -9.92 -0.96 -13.17
C ALA A 220 -10.26 0.52 -13.39
N VAL A 221 -9.99 1.07 -14.59
CA VAL A 221 -10.37 2.45 -14.95
C VAL A 221 -11.89 2.58 -14.96
N GLY A 222 -12.61 1.63 -15.53
CA GLY A 222 -14.07 1.62 -15.49
C GLY A 222 -14.63 1.60 -14.07
N LEU A 223 -14.07 0.75 -13.20
CA LEU A 223 -14.44 0.74 -11.76
C LEU A 223 -14.16 2.08 -11.09
N LYS A 224 -13.00 2.68 -11.36
CA LYS A 224 -12.63 3.99 -10.82
C LYS A 224 -13.69 5.06 -11.17
N GLU A 225 -14.12 5.11 -12.43
CA GLU A 225 -15.13 6.07 -12.89
C GLU A 225 -16.51 5.80 -12.27
N VAL A 226 -16.97 4.56 -12.26
CA VAL A 226 -18.28 4.19 -11.70
C VAL A 226 -18.33 4.40 -10.19
N ILE A 227 -17.30 4.00 -9.46
CA ILE A 227 -17.23 4.22 -8.00
C ILE A 227 -17.16 5.71 -7.68
N GLY A 228 -16.43 6.49 -8.47
CA GLY A 228 -16.43 7.94 -8.36
C GLY A 228 -17.85 8.53 -8.51
N ASN A 229 -18.61 8.08 -9.50
CA ASN A 229 -20.00 8.49 -9.71
C ASN A 229 -20.93 8.03 -8.59
N ILE A 230 -20.77 6.81 -8.06
CA ILE A 230 -21.51 6.28 -6.92
C ILE A 230 -21.31 7.17 -5.68
N LEU A 231 -20.04 7.49 -5.36
CA LEU A 231 -19.70 8.28 -4.18
C LEU A 231 -19.90 9.79 -4.36
N GLY A 232 -20.04 10.27 -5.61
CA GLY A 232 -20.12 11.69 -5.94
C GLY A 232 -18.81 12.45 -5.69
N ILE A 233 -17.67 11.78 -5.81
CA ILE A 233 -16.32 12.32 -5.72
C ILE A 233 -15.47 11.79 -6.88
N ARG A 234 -14.48 12.56 -7.31
CA ARG A 234 -13.49 12.07 -8.27
C ARG A 234 -12.58 11.06 -7.59
N ILE A 235 -12.32 9.93 -8.22
CA ILE A 235 -11.25 9.00 -7.85
C ILE A 235 -10.03 9.34 -8.70
N ASP A 236 -8.90 9.58 -8.06
CA ASP A 236 -7.68 10.01 -8.73
C ASP A 236 -6.91 8.83 -9.32
N ASP A 237 -6.65 7.84 -8.49
CA ASP A 237 -5.84 6.68 -8.84
C ASP A 237 -6.46 5.39 -8.29
N TYR A 238 -6.06 4.26 -8.84
CA TYR A 238 -6.36 2.96 -8.25
C TYR A 238 -5.09 2.19 -7.89
N VAL A 239 -5.20 1.30 -6.92
CA VAL A 239 -4.24 0.25 -6.62
C VAL A 239 -5.00 -1.06 -6.57
N MET A 240 -4.68 -1.99 -7.47
CA MET A 240 -5.26 -3.32 -7.50
C MET A 240 -4.23 -4.35 -7.05
N ILE A 241 -4.61 -5.24 -6.14
CA ILE A 241 -3.79 -6.35 -5.66
C ILE A 241 -4.60 -7.64 -5.72
N ASN A 242 -3.97 -8.71 -6.18
CA ASN A 242 -4.58 -10.03 -6.12
C ASN A 242 -4.30 -10.72 -4.77
N LEU A 243 -4.92 -11.89 -4.56
CA LEU A 243 -4.85 -12.62 -3.30
C LEU A 243 -3.43 -13.07 -2.94
N GLU A 244 -2.69 -13.56 -3.94
CA GLU A 244 -1.31 -14.02 -3.77
C GLU A 244 -0.39 -12.84 -3.43
N GLY A 245 -0.50 -11.74 -4.20
CA GLY A 245 0.26 -10.52 -3.93
C GLY A 245 -0.01 -9.91 -2.57
N PHE A 246 -1.26 -9.98 -2.09
CA PHE A 246 -1.57 -9.54 -0.75
C PHE A 246 -0.90 -10.43 0.32
N GLN A 247 -0.97 -11.74 0.17
CA GLN A 247 -0.31 -12.68 1.07
C GLN A 247 1.20 -12.44 1.12
N ASP A 248 1.82 -12.34 -0.06
CA ASP A 248 3.27 -12.15 -0.18
C ASP A 248 3.71 -10.78 0.35
N PHE A 249 2.92 -9.74 0.09
CA PHE A 249 3.17 -8.41 0.65
C PHE A 249 3.16 -8.42 2.18
N VAL A 250 2.12 -9.02 2.81
CA VAL A 250 2.04 -9.11 4.26
C VAL A 250 3.19 -9.96 4.82
N GLN A 251 3.54 -11.04 4.15
CA GLN A 251 4.69 -11.88 4.53
C GLN A 251 6.00 -11.10 4.44
N ALA A 252 6.20 -10.33 3.36
CA ALA A 252 7.40 -9.53 3.13
C ALA A 252 7.62 -8.45 4.19
N ILE A 253 6.56 -7.83 4.71
CA ILE A 253 6.66 -6.82 5.78
C ILE A 253 6.79 -7.42 7.19
N GLY A 254 6.88 -8.75 7.31
CA GLY A 254 7.04 -9.46 8.59
C GLY A 254 5.73 -9.70 9.33
N GLY A 255 4.59 -9.71 8.63
CA GLY A 255 3.26 -9.89 9.19
C GLY A 255 2.65 -8.63 9.82
N ILE A 256 1.38 -8.73 10.21
CA ILE A 256 0.60 -7.62 10.76
C ILE A 256 0.03 -8.01 12.13
N VAL A 257 0.18 -7.15 13.13
CA VAL A 257 -0.44 -7.34 14.45
C VAL A 257 -1.90 -6.94 14.39
N MET A 258 -2.78 -7.87 14.73
CA MET A 258 -4.23 -7.70 14.71
C MET A 258 -4.85 -8.22 15.99
N ASN A 259 -5.94 -7.57 16.40
CA ASN A 259 -6.85 -8.16 17.38
C ASN A 259 -7.90 -8.99 16.63
N VAL A 260 -7.82 -10.31 16.78
CA VAL A 260 -8.79 -11.27 16.22
C VAL A 260 -9.95 -11.40 17.19
N PRO A 261 -11.15 -10.91 16.86
CA PRO A 261 -12.24 -10.79 17.85
C PRO A 261 -12.90 -12.11 18.21
N ARG A 262 -12.84 -13.10 17.32
CA ARG A 262 -13.38 -14.46 17.50
C ARG A 262 -12.58 -15.46 16.67
N ARG A 263 -12.77 -16.75 16.96
CA ARG A 263 -12.19 -17.82 16.16
C ARG A 263 -12.70 -17.74 14.72
N LEU A 264 -11.79 -17.72 13.74
CA LEU A 264 -12.12 -17.62 12.32
C LEU A 264 -11.68 -18.88 11.57
N PRO A 265 -12.58 -19.51 10.80
CA PRO A 265 -12.23 -20.71 10.03
C PRO A 265 -11.34 -20.38 8.83
N ILE A 266 -10.39 -21.26 8.55
CA ILE A 266 -9.53 -21.26 7.37
C ILE A 266 -10.14 -22.23 6.36
N GLY A 267 -10.55 -21.77 5.18
CA GLY A 267 -11.32 -22.59 4.24
C GLY A 267 -12.79 -22.71 4.64
N GLY A 268 -13.35 -23.87 4.46
CA GLY A 268 -14.72 -24.18 4.83
C GLY A 268 -15.77 -23.93 3.75
N ILE A 269 -15.39 -23.25 2.63
CA ILE A 269 -16.23 -23.09 1.43
C ILE A 269 -15.37 -23.29 0.19
N LEU A 270 -15.79 -24.18 -0.68
CA LEU A 270 -15.17 -24.42 -2.00
C LEU A 270 -15.59 -23.34 -3.03
N ALA A 271 -14.96 -23.35 -4.19
CA ALA A 271 -15.23 -22.37 -5.25
C ALA A 271 -16.66 -22.45 -5.80
N ASP A 272 -17.27 -23.63 -5.76
CA ASP A 272 -18.67 -23.91 -6.17
C ASP A 272 -19.71 -23.54 -5.08
N GLY A 273 -19.24 -23.06 -3.90
CA GLY A 273 -20.10 -22.73 -2.76
C GLY A 273 -20.38 -23.89 -1.79
N THR A 274 -19.86 -25.08 -2.06
CA THR A 274 -20.03 -26.26 -1.19
C THR A 274 -19.34 -26.04 0.16
N HIS A 275 -20.06 -26.28 1.25
CA HIS A 275 -19.52 -26.22 2.59
C HIS A 275 -18.74 -27.50 2.93
N VAL A 276 -17.50 -27.34 3.36
CA VAL A 276 -16.61 -28.43 3.80
C VAL A 276 -16.03 -28.08 5.16
N ALA A 277 -15.43 -29.08 5.84
CA ALA A 277 -14.73 -28.82 7.10
C ALA A 277 -13.57 -27.83 6.88
N PRO A 278 -13.41 -26.82 7.75
CA PRO A 278 -12.26 -25.91 7.69
C PRO A 278 -10.93 -26.66 7.84
N SER A 279 -9.92 -26.24 7.10
CA SER A 279 -8.57 -26.80 7.19
C SER A 279 -7.80 -26.35 8.45
N GLY A 280 -8.30 -25.36 9.15
CA GLY A 280 -7.72 -24.80 10.36
C GLY A 280 -8.51 -23.60 10.87
N TYR A 281 -7.92 -22.91 11.85
CA TYR A 281 -8.55 -21.74 12.45
C TYR A 281 -7.51 -20.66 12.80
N ILE A 282 -7.95 -19.39 12.79
CA ILE A 282 -7.24 -18.28 13.40
C ILE A 282 -7.90 -18.07 14.76
N GLU A 283 -7.13 -18.28 15.84
CA GLU A 283 -7.64 -18.16 17.20
C GLU A 283 -7.86 -16.70 17.62
N PRO A 284 -8.77 -16.40 18.55
CA PRO A 284 -9.02 -15.04 19.01
C PRO A 284 -7.86 -14.47 19.82
N GLY A 285 -7.80 -13.13 19.89
CA GLY A 285 -6.82 -12.37 20.65
C GLY A 285 -5.89 -11.54 19.81
N VAL A 286 -5.04 -10.75 20.49
CA VAL A 286 -4.03 -9.93 19.84
C VAL A 286 -2.86 -10.82 19.41
N GLN A 287 -2.62 -10.91 18.13
CA GLN A 287 -1.59 -11.76 17.56
C GLN A 287 -1.01 -11.17 16.27
N ARG A 288 0.19 -11.62 15.91
CA ARG A 288 0.80 -11.32 14.61
C ARG A 288 0.30 -12.35 13.59
N LEU A 289 -0.39 -11.85 12.59
CA LEU A 289 -0.81 -12.64 11.44
C LEU A 289 0.29 -12.59 10.37
N ASP A 290 0.76 -13.74 9.92
CA ASP A 290 1.57 -13.90 8.71
C ASP A 290 0.72 -13.64 7.45
N GLY A 291 1.32 -13.68 6.27
CA GLY A 291 0.61 -13.43 5.02
C GLY A 291 -0.59 -14.36 4.82
N PHE A 292 -0.43 -15.64 5.11
CA PHE A 292 -1.49 -16.64 4.97
C PHE A 292 -2.67 -16.37 5.91
N LYS A 293 -2.40 -16.16 7.20
CA LYS A 293 -3.45 -15.88 8.19
C LYS A 293 -4.12 -14.54 7.94
N ALA A 294 -3.36 -13.50 7.53
CA ALA A 294 -3.92 -12.19 7.16
C ALA A 294 -4.87 -12.29 5.95
N LEU A 295 -4.50 -13.09 4.95
CA LEU A 295 -5.37 -13.37 3.81
C LEU A 295 -6.67 -14.05 4.27
N TRP A 296 -6.59 -15.09 5.10
CA TRP A 296 -7.78 -15.78 5.60
C TRP A 296 -8.60 -14.94 6.56
N PHE A 297 -7.98 -14.08 7.37
CA PHE A 297 -8.70 -13.08 8.17
C PHE A 297 -9.59 -12.19 7.31
N SER A 298 -9.11 -11.78 6.13
CA SER A 298 -9.85 -10.94 5.19
C SER A 298 -10.88 -11.67 4.34
N ARG A 299 -10.77 -13.01 4.20
CA ARG A 299 -11.57 -13.82 3.26
C ARG A 299 -12.61 -14.70 3.91
N SER A 300 -12.38 -15.15 5.16
CA SER A 300 -13.22 -16.14 5.83
C SER A 300 -14.71 -15.73 5.79
N ARG A 301 -15.57 -16.68 5.37
CA ARG A 301 -17.04 -16.50 5.27
C ARG A 301 -17.82 -17.71 5.72
N SER A 302 -17.16 -18.84 6.04
CA SER A 302 -17.87 -20.09 6.34
C SER A 302 -18.76 -20.02 7.58
N ASP A 303 -18.56 -19.04 8.46
CA ASP A 303 -19.33 -18.77 9.67
C ASP A 303 -19.75 -17.30 9.80
N SER A 304 -19.70 -16.53 8.70
CA SER A 304 -20.00 -15.09 8.69
C SER A 304 -20.56 -14.64 7.35
N ASP A 305 -21.25 -13.51 7.36
CA ASP A 305 -21.75 -12.89 6.15
C ASP A 305 -20.69 -12.04 5.42
N ASP A 306 -21.08 -11.48 4.28
CA ASP A 306 -20.22 -10.64 3.44
C ASP A 306 -19.88 -9.29 4.11
N TYR A 307 -20.79 -8.77 4.92
CA TYR A 307 -20.60 -7.48 5.58
C TYR A 307 -19.65 -7.56 6.76
N GLU A 308 -19.65 -8.68 7.51
CA GLU A 308 -18.61 -8.96 8.53
C GLU A 308 -17.24 -9.10 7.89
N ARG A 309 -17.15 -9.73 6.71
CA ARG A 309 -15.91 -9.78 5.94
C ARG A 309 -15.41 -8.37 5.60
N MET A 310 -16.28 -7.48 5.10
CA MET A 310 -15.94 -6.10 4.82
C MET A 310 -15.43 -5.36 6.08
N ALA A 311 -16.02 -5.62 7.24
CA ALA A 311 -15.56 -5.06 8.51
C ALA A 311 -14.14 -5.53 8.86
N ARG A 312 -13.83 -6.82 8.66
CA ARG A 312 -12.46 -7.34 8.85
C ARG A 312 -11.47 -6.73 7.85
N GLN A 313 -11.85 -6.58 6.58
CA GLN A 313 -11.01 -5.92 5.57
C GLN A 313 -10.68 -4.47 5.96
N ARG A 314 -11.66 -3.72 6.47
CA ARG A 314 -11.45 -2.39 7.01
C ARG A 314 -10.39 -2.38 8.12
N CYS A 315 -10.50 -3.29 9.09
CA CYS A 315 -9.55 -3.42 10.18
C CYS A 315 -8.14 -3.76 9.70
N LEU A 316 -8.05 -4.64 8.72
CA LEU A 316 -6.78 -5.03 8.12
C LEU A 316 -6.10 -3.84 7.41
N ILE A 317 -6.83 -3.07 6.60
CA ILE A 317 -6.32 -1.86 5.94
C ILE A 317 -5.85 -0.85 6.99
N GLY A 318 -6.62 -0.64 8.05
CA GLY A 318 -6.22 0.25 9.15
C GLY A 318 -4.94 -0.21 9.84
N ALA A 319 -4.80 -1.49 10.13
CA ALA A 319 -3.59 -2.05 10.73
C ALA A 319 -2.37 -1.93 9.81
N VAL A 320 -2.53 -2.21 8.51
CA VAL A 320 -1.48 -2.02 7.48
C VAL A 320 -1.02 -0.56 7.48
N THR A 321 -1.94 0.39 7.38
CA THR A 321 -1.62 1.82 7.31
C THR A 321 -0.86 2.31 8.54
N LYS A 322 -1.16 1.77 9.73
CA LYS A 322 -0.47 2.13 10.98
C LYS A 322 0.90 1.50 11.15
N GLN A 323 1.02 0.22 10.78
CA GLN A 323 2.21 -0.57 11.10
C GLN A 323 3.29 -0.47 10.03
N ILE A 324 2.93 -0.17 8.79
CA ILE A 324 3.91 0.02 7.71
C ILE A 324 4.54 1.40 7.83
N SER A 325 5.88 1.41 7.91
CA SER A 325 6.67 2.63 7.84
C SER A 325 7.45 2.70 6.53
N PRO A 326 7.73 3.89 6.00
CA PRO A 326 8.65 4.02 4.86
C PRO A 326 9.99 3.35 5.10
N THR A 327 10.49 3.38 6.34
CA THR A 327 11.74 2.69 6.73
C THR A 327 11.60 1.17 6.65
N SER A 328 10.49 0.58 7.14
CA SER A 328 10.26 -0.87 7.03
C SER A 328 10.08 -1.31 5.58
N MET A 329 9.49 -0.47 4.74
CA MET A 329 9.41 -0.73 3.30
C MET A 329 10.80 -0.77 2.64
N LEU A 330 11.73 0.09 3.06
CA LEU A 330 13.10 0.07 2.56
C LEU A 330 13.87 -1.18 2.99
N THR A 331 13.74 -1.59 4.26
CA THR A 331 14.48 -2.76 4.79
C THR A 331 14.00 -4.09 4.21
N HIS A 332 12.72 -4.19 3.88
CA HIS A 332 12.11 -5.39 3.26
C HIS A 332 11.87 -5.25 1.75
N PHE A 333 12.49 -4.23 1.16
CA PHE A 333 12.21 -3.80 -0.20
C PHE A 333 12.33 -4.91 -1.24
N GLN A 334 13.37 -5.76 -1.18
CA GLN A 334 13.55 -6.82 -2.18
C GLN A 334 12.44 -7.86 -2.15
N GLN A 335 11.97 -8.24 -0.96
CA GLN A 335 10.85 -9.16 -0.80
C GLN A 335 9.55 -8.53 -1.32
N ILE A 336 9.30 -7.25 -0.97
CA ILE A 336 8.15 -6.50 -1.46
C ILE A 336 8.20 -6.34 -2.98
N ALA A 337 9.38 -6.02 -3.54
CA ALA A 337 9.58 -5.86 -4.98
C ALA A 337 9.31 -7.14 -5.77
N SER A 338 9.75 -8.29 -5.27
CA SER A 338 9.49 -9.58 -5.90
C SER A 338 8.02 -9.97 -5.85
N ALA A 339 7.35 -9.70 -4.73
CA ALA A 339 5.92 -9.93 -4.55
C ALA A 339 5.06 -9.01 -5.44
N ALA A 340 5.46 -7.73 -5.58
CA ALA A 340 4.63 -6.73 -6.25
C ALA A 340 4.65 -6.79 -7.80
N LYS A 341 5.75 -7.25 -8.40
CA LYS A 341 5.99 -7.13 -9.86
C LYS A 341 4.89 -7.67 -10.77
N ASN A 342 4.21 -8.75 -10.37
CA ASN A 342 3.21 -9.42 -11.19
C ASN A 342 1.81 -9.43 -10.54
N LEU A 343 1.67 -8.81 -9.36
CA LEU A 343 0.53 -9.03 -8.48
C LEU A 343 -0.14 -7.73 -8.05
N VAL A 344 0.50 -6.59 -8.36
CA VAL A 344 -0.02 -5.23 -8.08
C VAL A 344 -0.07 -4.43 -9.36
N GLU A 345 -1.21 -3.79 -9.61
CA GLU A 345 -1.41 -2.88 -10.74
C GLU A 345 -1.91 -1.52 -10.24
N THR A 346 -1.45 -0.44 -10.90
CA THR A 346 -1.88 0.92 -10.57
C THR A 346 -1.75 1.84 -11.78
N ASP A 347 -2.59 2.87 -11.84
CA ASP A 347 -2.48 3.98 -12.77
C ASP A 347 -1.80 5.23 -12.15
N MET A 348 -1.34 5.10 -10.90
CA MET A 348 -0.64 6.17 -10.17
C MET A 348 0.69 6.53 -10.86
N PRO A 349 0.92 7.79 -11.25
CA PRO A 349 2.13 8.17 -11.97
C PRO A 349 3.35 8.22 -11.05
N GLN A 350 4.54 7.92 -11.60
CA GLN A 350 5.82 7.98 -10.88
C GLN A 350 6.08 9.33 -10.21
N ALA A 351 5.61 10.42 -10.84
CA ALA A 351 5.77 11.78 -10.32
C ALA A 351 5.13 12.00 -8.94
N LEU A 352 4.10 11.21 -8.58
CA LEU A 352 3.44 11.29 -7.28
C LEU A 352 4.17 10.52 -6.16
N LEU A 353 5.15 9.67 -6.46
CA LEU A 353 5.79 8.84 -5.45
C LEU A 353 6.45 9.64 -4.32
N GLN A 354 7.12 10.77 -4.63
CA GLN A 354 7.70 11.62 -3.59
C GLN A 354 6.65 12.34 -2.74
N PRO A 355 5.66 13.06 -3.33
CA PRO A 355 4.56 13.61 -2.57
C PRO A 355 3.81 12.60 -1.71
N LEU A 356 3.70 11.35 -2.16
CA LEU A 356 3.08 10.27 -1.39
C LEU A 356 3.90 9.84 -0.17
N VAL A 357 5.24 9.87 -0.24
CA VAL A 357 6.09 9.63 0.93
C VAL A 357 5.81 10.68 2.00
N ASP A 358 5.75 11.97 1.62
CA ASP A 358 5.44 13.07 2.55
C ASP A 358 4.01 12.97 3.09
N LEU A 359 3.06 12.56 2.25
CA LEU A 359 1.67 12.36 2.67
C LEU A 359 1.55 11.19 3.65
N ALA A 360 2.27 10.09 3.40
CA ALA A 360 2.30 8.94 4.31
C ALA A 360 2.83 9.30 5.69
N ASP A 361 3.86 10.15 5.78
CA ASP A 361 4.36 10.65 7.06
C ASP A 361 3.34 11.52 7.79
N LYS A 362 2.61 12.39 7.06
CA LYS A 362 1.50 13.17 7.63
C LYS A 362 0.37 12.26 8.15
N MET A 363 0.02 11.20 7.41
CA MET A 363 -1.00 10.24 7.83
C MET A 363 -0.60 9.50 9.11
N ARG A 364 0.67 9.11 9.25
CA ARG A 364 1.20 8.44 10.45
C ARG A 364 1.13 9.30 11.71
N GLY A 365 1.25 10.62 11.57
CA GLY A 365 1.05 11.58 12.67
C GLY A 365 -0.40 11.71 13.12
N LYS A 366 -1.36 11.13 12.39
CA LYS A 366 -2.78 11.11 12.76
C LYS A 366 -3.12 9.78 13.42
N THR A 367 -3.76 9.87 14.55
CA THR A 367 -4.08 8.69 15.38
C THR A 367 -5.26 7.88 14.86
N ASP A 368 -6.04 8.40 13.89
CA ASP A 368 -7.31 7.78 13.57
C ASP A 368 -7.75 7.95 12.11
N ILE A 369 -8.00 6.82 11.46
CA ILE A 369 -8.67 6.77 10.15
C ILE A 369 -10.16 6.63 10.41
N ARG A 370 -10.95 7.54 9.85
CA ARG A 370 -12.41 7.44 9.88
C ARG A 370 -12.91 6.52 8.79
N SER A 371 -14.00 5.80 9.02
CA SER A 371 -14.54 4.88 8.01
C SER A 371 -16.05 4.87 7.98
N VAL A 372 -16.61 4.60 6.80
CA VAL A 372 -18.03 4.35 6.54
C VAL A 372 -18.16 3.11 5.67
N GLN A 373 -19.10 2.24 6.00
CA GLN A 373 -19.46 1.09 5.18
C GLN A 373 -20.88 1.29 4.63
N PHE A 374 -21.07 1.15 3.31
CA PHE A 374 -22.38 1.31 2.66
C PHE A 374 -23.14 -0.01 2.64
N VAL A 375 -23.60 -0.43 3.81
CA VAL A 375 -24.27 -1.72 4.05
C VAL A 375 -25.62 -1.51 4.76
N PRO A 376 -26.51 -2.51 4.81
CA PRO A 376 -27.72 -2.42 5.63
C PRO A 376 -27.42 -2.08 7.10
N PRO A 377 -28.29 -1.30 7.77
CA PRO A 377 -29.54 -0.74 7.30
C PRO A 377 -29.43 0.58 6.52
N LEU A 378 -28.22 1.16 6.35
CA LEU A 378 -28.03 2.43 5.63
C LEU A 378 -28.44 2.33 4.17
N ILE A 379 -28.06 1.24 3.50
CA ILE A 379 -28.30 1.02 2.07
C ILE A 379 -28.85 -0.39 1.86
N ASN A 380 -29.93 -0.49 1.11
CA ASN A 380 -30.36 -1.75 0.52
C ASN A 380 -29.47 -2.05 -0.71
N THR A 381 -28.63 -3.07 -0.65
CA THR A 381 -27.67 -3.35 -1.73
C THR A 381 -28.32 -3.84 -3.03
N SER A 382 -29.55 -4.39 -2.98
CA SER A 382 -30.30 -4.83 -4.16
C SER A 382 -31.06 -3.70 -4.87
N ASP A 383 -31.39 -2.64 -4.13
CA ASP A 383 -32.05 -1.44 -4.65
C ASP A 383 -31.50 -0.20 -3.93
N PRO A 384 -30.27 0.22 -4.23
CA PRO A 384 -29.59 1.25 -3.45
C PRO A 384 -30.05 2.65 -3.83
N ASP A 385 -30.28 3.48 -2.81
CA ASP A 385 -30.42 4.92 -2.98
C ASP A 385 -29.03 5.57 -3.00
N TYR A 386 -28.54 5.86 -4.18
CA TYR A 386 -27.23 6.49 -4.38
C TYR A 386 -27.17 7.93 -3.86
N SER A 387 -28.29 8.60 -3.67
CA SER A 387 -28.32 9.95 -3.08
C SER A 387 -27.93 9.91 -1.59
N VAL A 388 -28.36 8.88 -0.86
CA VAL A 388 -27.99 8.62 0.53
C VAL A 388 -26.49 8.35 0.64
N ILE A 389 -25.91 7.55 -0.28
CA ILE A 389 -24.46 7.32 -0.32
C ILE A 389 -23.71 8.64 -0.47
N ARG A 390 -24.07 9.46 -1.46
CA ARG A 390 -23.44 10.77 -1.73
C ARG A 390 -23.57 11.74 -0.55
N ALA A 391 -24.73 11.78 0.09
CA ALA A 391 -24.94 12.60 1.28
C ALA A 391 -24.05 12.17 2.45
N LYS A 392 -23.92 10.85 2.67
CA LYS A 392 -23.06 10.28 3.72
C LYS A 392 -21.58 10.54 3.44
N VAL A 393 -21.14 10.45 2.17
CA VAL A 393 -19.77 10.81 1.76
C VAL A 393 -19.49 12.28 2.09
N LYS A 394 -20.37 13.20 1.68
CA LYS A 394 -20.23 14.63 1.99
C LYS A 394 -20.12 14.88 3.50
N GLN A 395 -20.96 14.23 4.30
CA GLN A 395 -20.92 14.32 5.75
C GLN A 395 -19.58 13.83 6.33
N ALA A 396 -19.10 12.68 5.85
CA ALA A 396 -17.87 12.06 6.35
C ALA A 396 -16.61 12.85 6.00
N LEU A 397 -16.61 13.58 4.87
CA LEU A 397 -15.47 14.38 4.42
C LEU A 397 -15.31 15.69 5.22
N VAL A 398 -16.34 16.11 5.95
CA VAL A 398 -16.20 17.26 6.87
C VAL A 398 -15.28 16.86 8.03
N PRO A 399 -14.21 17.63 8.30
CA PRO A 399 -13.35 17.36 9.44
C PRO A 399 -14.16 17.41 10.75
N PRO A 400 -13.90 16.53 11.72
CA PRO A 400 -14.53 16.62 13.02
C PRO A 400 -14.18 17.97 13.68
N ALA A 401 -15.18 18.62 14.29
CA ALA A 401 -14.93 19.84 15.07
C ALA A 401 -13.86 19.56 16.13
N LYS A 402 -12.87 20.45 16.26
CA LYS A 402 -11.85 20.33 17.30
C LYS A 402 -12.57 20.23 18.66
N LYS A 403 -12.38 19.08 19.33
CA LYS A 403 -12.90 18.89 20.69
C LYS A 403 -12.33 20.02 21.57
N PRO A 404 -13.18 20.78 22.30
CA PRO A 404 -12.67 21.76 23.25
C PRO A 404 -11.67 21.08 24.21
N PRO A 405 -10.59 21.74 24.63
CA PRO A 405 -9.68 21.18 25.62
C PRO A 405 -10.49 20.74 26.84
N ALA A 406 -10.27 19.51 27.30
CA ALA A 406 -10.90 19.00 28.49
C ALA A 406 -10.63 19.97 29.67
N PRO A 407 -11.64 20.35 30.47
CA PRO A 407 -11.42 21.21 31.60
C PRO A 407 -10.39 20.56 32.54
N THR A 408 -9.36 21.32 32.86
CA THR A 408 -8.30 20.90 33.80
C THR A 408 -8.94 20.38 35.10
N PRO A 409 -8.63 19.17 35.57
CA PRO A 409 -9.23 18.65 36.79
C PRO A 409 -8.81 19.54 37.99
N THR A 410 -9.73 20.35 38.45
CA THR A 410 -9.60 21.06 39.74
C THR A 410 -9.62 20.00 40.83
N LYS A 411 -8.49 19.86 41.56
CA LYS A 411 -8.42 19.06 42.79
C LYS A 411 -9.47 19.54 43.76
N LYS A 412 -10.58 18.82 43.91
CA LYS A 412 -11.40 18.89 45.13
C LYS A 412 -11.08 17.67 45.98
N ALA A 413 -10.45 17.93 47.10
CA ALA A 413 -10.39 17.00 48.23
C ALA A 413 -11.80 16.87 48.83
N GLY A 414 -12.23 15.64 49.12
CA GLY A 414 -13.51 15.41 49.78
C GLY A 414 -13.84 13.91 49.79
N THR A 415 -13.50 13.28 50.87
CA THR A 415 -13.87 11.96 51.34
C THR A 415 -15.38 11.74 51.31
N THR A 416 -15.88 10.63 50.70
CA THR A 416 -16.94 9.81 51.34
C THR A 416 -17.06 8.45 50.64
N SER A 417 -17.07 7.44 51.46
CA SER A 417 -17.35 6.04 51.22
C SER A 417 -18.77 5.84 50.69
N GLY A 418 -18.92 5.06 49.59
CA GLY A 418 -20.21 4.67 49.05
C GLY A 418 -20.05 3.41 48.23
N SER A 419 -20.44 2.28 48.82
CA SER A 419 -20.65 0.98 48.18
C SER A 419 -21.62 1.12 47.01
N GLY A 420 -21.25 0.65 45.80
CA GLY A 420 -22.13 0.70 44.66
C GLY A 420 -21.63 -0.10 43.47
N THR A 421 -22.07 -1.34 43.40
CA THR A 421 -22.39 -2.12 42.20
C THR A 421 -21.40 -2.04 41.04
N THR A 422 -20.59 -3.05 40.89
CA THR A 422 -19.79 -3.34 39.69
C THR A 422 -20.71 -3.55 38.49
N ASN A 423 -20.90 -2.54 37.68
CA ASN A 423 -21.33 -2.70 36.29
C ASN A 423 -20.18 -3.34 35.52
N ARG A 424 -20.19 -4.66 35.39
CA ARG A 424 -19.41 -5.36 34.35
C ARG A 424 -19.84 -4.80 33.01
N PRO A 425 -18.91 -4.33 32.15
CA PRO A 425 -19.23 -4.03 30.76
C PRO A 425 -19.73 -5.31 30.11
N ASN A 426 -20.86 -5.21 29.43
CA ASN A 426 -21.49 -6.26 28.68
C ASN A 426 -20.48 -6.94 27.73
N ALA A 427 -19.99 -8.11 28.12
CA ALA A 427 -19.19 -8.99 27.27
C ALA A 427 -20.11 -9.56 26.18
N GLY A 428 -20.19 -8.91 25.02
CA GLY A 428 -21.10 -9.39 23.98
C GLY A 428 -21.04 -8.74 22.62
N LYS A 429 -20.24 -7.67 22.40
CA LYS A 429 -19.99 -7.19 21.03
C LYS A 429 -18.53 -7.36 20.71
N ALA A 430 -18.22 -8.37 19.89
CA ALA A 430 -16.88 -8.60 19.37
C ALA A 430 -16.42 -7.36 18.61
N LEU A 431 -15.38 -6.69 19.12
CA LEU A 431 -14.75 -5.55 18.44
C LEU A 431 -14.31 -5.98 17.02
N GLY A 432 -14.66 -5.18 16.02
CA GLY A 432 -14.11 -5.31 14.67
C GLY A 432 -14.89 -6.15 13.68
N THR A 433 -15.93 -6.90 14.09
CA THR A 433 -16.72 -7.74 13.17
C THR A 433 -18.08 -7.11 12.81
N THR A 434 -18.55 -6.11 13.56
CA THR A 434 -19.85 -5.53 13.27
C THR A 434 -19.75 -4.48 12.17
N PRO A 435 -20.48 -4.62 11.06
CA PRO A 435 -20.62 -3.58 10.05
C PRO A 435 -21.11 -2.28 10.67
N SER A 436 -20.54 -1.15 10.28
CA SER A 436 -20.96 0.14 10.76
C SER A 436 -21.28 1.08 9.62
N THR A 437 -22.48 1.61 9.68
CA THR A 437 -23.02 2.62 8.76
C THR A 437 -22.74 4.06 9.22
N GLU A 438 -22.29 4.22 10.46
CA GLU A 438 -21.86 5.51 10.98
C GLU A 438 -20.39 5.78 10.70
N VAL A 439 -20.01 7.07 10.69
CA VAL A 439 -18.59 7.47 10.60
C VAL A 439 -17.88 7.06 11.88
N GLN A 440 -17.04 6.06 11.81
CA GLN A 440 -16.33 5.50 12.96
C GLN A 440 -14.82 5.60 12.83
N SER A 441 -14.16 5.73 13.97
CA SER A 441 -12.74 5.47 14.13
C SER A 441 -12.42 4.00 13.81
N VAL A 442 -11.50 3.76 12.88
CA VAL A 442 -11.03 2.41 12.58
C VAL A 442 -10.34 1.80 13.80
N ASP A 443 -9.58 2.61 14.53
CA ASP A 443 -8.87 2.17 15.73
C ASP A 443 -9.80 1.68 16.81
N ALA A 444 -10.80 2.51 17.15
CA ALA A 444 -11.80 2.14 18.15
C ALA A 444 -12.63 0.94 17.71
N ALA A 445 -13.01 0.86 16.43
CA ALA A 445 -13.79 -0.25 15.91
C ALA A 445 -13.02 -1.57 15.86
N CYS A 446 -11.69 -1.52 15.68
CA CYS A 446 -10.86 -2.69 15.42
C CYS A 446 -9.92 -3.07 16.59
N GLY A 447 -9.93 -2.28 17.68
CA GLY A 447 -9.02 -2.51 18.81
C GLY A 447 -7.54 -2.38 18.42
N LEU A 448 -7.23 -1.44 17.53
CA LEU A 448 -5.86 -1.13 17.11
C LEU A 448 -5.31 -0.04 18.04
N HIS A 449 -4.45 -0.43 19.00
CA HIS A 449 -3.83 0.47 19.99
C HIS A 449 -2.33 0.58 19.77
#